data_4c309f866c19fcd8d861530954e35df4
#
_entry.id   4c309f866c19fcd8d861530954e35df4
#
_cell.length_a   1.000
_cell.length_b   1.000
_cell.length_c   1.000
_cell.angle_alpha   90.00
_cell.angle_beta   90.00
_cell.angle_gamma   90.00
#
_symmetry.space_group_name_H-M   'P 1'
#
loop_
_entity.id
_entity.type
_entity.pdbx_description
1 polymer ?
#
loop_
_entity_poly.entity_id
_entity_poly.type
_entity_poly.pdbx_seq_one_letter_code
_entity_poly.pdbx_strand_id
1 'polypeptide(L)'
;AIPGFVGGSADLAPSNMTLMKQFGDFQKDTPAERNIRYGVREHGMAAIANGIALYAPGFISYCATFFIFSDYCRSAMRVAALSGAGTIYVMTHDSIGVGEDGPTHQPIEHLASYRAMPGMLMMRPADGNETMGAYKIAVEGAANKRPTTLALSRQVVPNLAGTTKEGLSLIHI
;
A
#
# COMPACT_ATOMS: atom_id res chain seq x y z
N ALA A 1 11.67 11.20 8.62
CA ALA A 1 11.17 10.87 7.26
C ALA A 1 12.12 9.83 6.65
N ILE A 2 11.58 8.83 5.95
CA ILE A 2 12.39 7.83 5.24
C ILE A 2 12.90 8.49 3.95
N PRO A 3 14.23 8.56 3.75
CA PRO A 3 14.76 9.09 2.49
C PRO A 3 14.26 8.28 1.30
N GLY A 4 13.94 8.95 0.18
CA GLY A 4 13.47 8.28 -1.04
C GLY A 4 12.05 7.74 -1.00
N PHE A 5 11.30 7.92 0.09
CA PHE A 5 9.89 7.50 0.17
C PHE A 5 9.01 8.46 -0.65
N VAL A 6 8.37 7.95 -1.70
CA VAL A 6 7.60 8.74 -2.68
C VAL A 6 6.37 7.96 -3.14
N GLY A 7 5.28 8.63 -3.39
CA GLY A 7 4.06 7.97 -3.88
C GLY A 7 2.80 8.78 -3.67
N GLY A 8 1.67 8.13 -3.72
CA GLY A 8 0.37 8.79 -3.58
C GLY A 8 -0.79 7.83 -3.80
N SER A 9 -1.94 8.38 -4.15
CA SER A 9 -3.19 7.63 -4.28
C SER A 9 -3.87 7.89 -5.62
N ALA A 10 -4.71 6.95 -6.03
CA ALA A 10 -5.61 7.10 -7.18
C ALA A 10 -6.81 8.00 -6.82
N ASP A 11 -6.52 9.28 -6.59
CA ASP A 11 -7.48 10.34 -6.21
C ASP A 11 -8.23 10.10 -4.88
N LEU A 12 -7.67 9.27 -4.01
CA LEU A 12 -8.25 8.89 -2.72
C LEU A 12 -7.34 9.26 -1.53
N ALA A 13 -6.37 10.16 -1.71
CA ALA A 13 -5.40 10.49 -0.67
C ALA A 13 -6.01 10.91 0.68
N PRO A 14 -7.10 11.70 0.75
CA PRO A 14 -7.76 12.00 2.01
C PRO A 14 -8.37 10.76 2.68
N SER A 15 -9.02 9.89 1.91
CA SER A 15 -9.67 8.68 2.41
C SER A 15 -8.68 7.58 2.77
N ASN A 16 -7.60 7.44 2.01
CA ASN A 16 -6.51 6.49 2.31
C ASN A 16 -5.57 6.98 3.41
N MET A 17 -5.65 8.25 3.81
CA MET A 17 -4.74 8.89 4.78
C MET A 17 -3.26 8.79 4.35
N THR A 18 -2.99 8.88 3.07
CA THR A 18 -1.65 8.64 2.47
C THR A 18 -0.92 9.91 2.04
N LEU A 19 -1.53 11.07 2.19
CA LEU A 19 -0.88 12.34 1.90
C LEU A 19 0.22 12.65 2.91
N MET A 20 1.43 12.80 2.45
CA MET A 20 2.55 13.25 3.27
C MET A 20 2.48 14.78 3.43
N LYS A 21 1.83 15.24 4.50
CA LYS A 21 1.52 16.66 4.74
C LYS A 21 2.75 17.59 4.83
N GLN A 22 3.92 17.01 5.12
CA GLN A 22 5.19 17.74 5.21
C GLN A 22 5.87 17.96 3.85
N PHE A 23 5.31 17.41 2.77
CA PHE A 23 5.80 17.54 1.41
C PHE A 23 4.70 18.05 0.49
N GLY A 24 5.10 18.78 -0.54
CA GLY A 24 4.22 19.20 -1.63
C GLY A 24 4.03 18.12 -2.70
N ASP A 25 3.37 18.49 -3.76
CA ASP A 25 3.13 17.63 -4.90
C ASP A 25 4.36 17.57 -5.83
N PHE A 26 4.75 16.36 -6.20
CA PHE A 26 5.79 16.13 -7.20
C PHE A 26 5.28 16.58 -8.58
N GLN A 27 5.89 17.61 -9.11
CA GLN A 27 5.52 18.26 -10.36
C GLN A 27 6.78 18.66 -11.14
N LYS A 28 6.60 19.06 -12.39
CA LYS A 28 7.69 19.57 -13.24
C LYS A 28 8.51 20.66 -12.54
N ASP A 29 7.82 21.59 -11.88
CA ASP A 29 8.43 22.75 -11.24
C ASP A 29 8.79 22.49 -9.77
N THR A 30 8.39 21.35 -9.22
CA THR A 30 8.63 20.91 -7.84
C THR A 30 9.13 19.46 -7.78
N PRO A 31 10.25 19.12 -8.45
CA PRO A 31 10.73 17.74 -8.57
C PRO A 31 11.35 17.17 -7.28
N ALA A 32 11.54 18.00 -6.25
CA ALA A 32 12.01 17.58 -4.93
C ALA A 32 10.88 17.11 -4.02
N GLU A 33 9.63 17.36 -4.40
CA GLU A 33 8.45 16.98 -3.62
C GLU A 33 8.11 15.51 -3.80
N ARG A 34 7.24 14.97 -2.94
CA ARG A 34 7.10 13.52 -2.79
C ARG A 34 5.69 12.96 -2.96
N ASN A 35 4.66 13.83 -2.98
CA ASN A 35 3.30 13.36 -3.23
C ASN A 35 3.04 13.31 -4.73
N ILE A 36 2.69 12.13 -5.25
CA ILE A 36 2.31 11.94 -6.65
C ILE A 36 0.79 11.89 -6.75
N ARG A 37 0.20 12.78 -7.54
CA ARG A 37 -1.24 12.79 -7.81
C ARG A 37 -1.54 11.94 -9.04
N TYR A 38 -1.87 10.68 -8.83
CA TYR A 38 -2.08 9.74 -9.94
C TYR A 38 -3.42 9.95 -10.67
N GLY A 39 -4.41 10.59 -10.02
CA GLY A 39 -5.79 10.60 -10.51
C GLY A 39 -6.43 9.22 -10.43
N VAL A 40 -7.64 9.06 -10.95
CA VAL A 40 -8.35 7.77 -10.99
C VAL A 40 -7.74 6.88 -12.08
N ARG A 41 -6.61 6.24 -11.78
CA ARG A 41 -5.80 5.41 -12.71
C ARG A 41 -5.07 4.33 -11.95
N GLU A 42 -5.78 3.39 -11.36
CA GLU A 42 -5.18 2.38 -10.47
C GLU A 42 -4.10 1.56 -11.17
N HIS A 43 -4.33 1.11 -12.41
CA HIS A 43 -3.34 0.37 -13.17
C HIS A 43 -2.10 1.23 -13.49
N GLY A 44 -2.31 2.42 -14.01
CA GLY A 44 -1.22 3.36 -14.33
C GLY A 44 -0.44 3.77 -13.08
N MET A 45 -1.14 4.04 -11.97
CA MET A 45 -0.54 4.31 -10.67
C MET A 45 0.39 3.18 -10.23
N ALA A 46 -0.11 1.95 -10.23
CA ALA A 46 0.67 0.79 -9.82
C ALA A 46 1.88 0.55 -10.74
N ALA A 47 1.69 0.71 -12.06
CA ALA A 47 2.77 0.56 -13.03
C ALA A 47 3.86 1.64 -12.87
N ILE A 48 3.47 2.88 -12.63
CA ILE A 48 4.43 3.99 -12.36
C ILE A 48 5.19 3.72 -11.06
N ALA A 49 4.49 3.32 -9.98
CA ALA A 49 5.12 2.98 -8.72
C ALA A 49 6.13 1.82 -8.87
N ASN A 50 5.80 0.79 -9.67
CA ASN A 50 6.72 -0.29 -10.00
C ASN A 50 7.95 0.22 -10.76
N GLY A 51 7.74 1.10 -11.74
CA GLY A 51 8.83 1.72 -12.48
C GLY A 51 9.79 2.50 -11.59
N ILE A 52 9.27 3.27 -10.62
CA ILE A 52 10.08 4.01 -9.64
C ILE A 52 10.88 3.02 -8.77
N ALA A 53 10.23 1.95 -8.27
CA ALA A 53 10.90 0.94 -7.45
C ALA A 53 12.03 0.20 -8.18
N LEU A 54 11.90 0.01 -9.50
CA LEU A 54 12.90 -0.66 -10.34
C LEU A 54 14.00 0.27 -10.84
N TYR A 55 13.73 1.58 -10.90
CA TYR A 55 14.64 2.55 -11.53
C TYR A 55 15.96 2.72 -10.78
N ALA A 56 15.91 2.92 -9.48
CA ALA A 56 17.13 3.17 -8.72
C ALA A 56 17.05 2.67 -7.28
N PRO A 57 18.14 2.10 -6.75
CA PRO A 57 18.28 1.81 -5.33
C PRO A 57 18.08 3.07 -4.49
N GLY A 58 17.34 2.95 -3.39
CA GLY A 58 17.08 4.06 -2.46
C GLY A 58 15.72 4.74 -2.65
N PHE A 59 15.01 4.51 -3.75
CA PHE A 59 13.61 4.88 -3.85
C PHE A 59 12.72 3.79 -3.26
N ILE A 60 11.80 4.21 -2.39
CA ILE A 60 10.74 3.36 -1.83
C ILE A 60 9.44 3.94 -2.31
N SER A 61 8.85 3.31 -3.33
CA SER A 61 7.58 3.75 -3.89
C SER A 61 6.40 3.14 -3.14
N TYR A 62 5.37 3.95 -2.93
CA TYR A 62 4.08 3.45 -2.48
C TYR A 62 2.96 3.96 -3.39
N CYS A 63 1.86 3.21 -3.43
CA CYS A 63 0.64 3.65 -4.06
C CYS A 63 -0.58 3.13 -3.31
N ALA A 64 -1.67 3.87 -3.36
CA ALA A 64 -2.83 3.61 -2.53
C ALA A 64 -4.15 3.75 -3.29
N THR A 65 -5.08 2.88 -2.94
CA THR A 65 -6.49 2.95 -3.35
C THR A 65 -7.33 2.16 -2.35
N PHE A 66 -8.65 2.10 -2.53
CA PHE A 66 -9.48 1.15 -1.78
C PHE A 66 -9.17 -0.28 -2.20
N PHE A 67 -9.25 -1.21 -1.28
CA PHE A 67 -8.84 -2.59 -1.55
C PHE A 67 -9.65 -3.25 -2.65
N ILE A 68 -10.94 -2.94 -2.78
CA ILE A 68 -11.77 -3.42 -3.88
C ILE A 68 -11.22 -2.96 -5.25
N PHE A 69 -10.68 -1.75 -5.35
CA PHE A 69 -10.14 -1.20 -6.60
C PHE A 69 -8.77 -1.76 -6.96
N SER A 70 -8.19 -2.60 -6.08
CA SER A 70 -7.02 -3.38 -6.45
C SER A 70 -7.28 -4.30 -7.66
N ASP A 71 -8.53 -4.63 -7.94
CA ASP A 71 -8.91 -5.35 -9.16
C ASP A 71 -8.48 -4.62 -10.43
N TYR A 72 -8.57 -3.28 -10.45
CA TYR A 72 -8.13 -2.48 -11.59
C TYR A 72 -6.61 -2.46 -11.77
N CYS A 73 -5.82 -2.64 -10.73
CA CYS A 73 -4.35 -2.67 -10.81
C CYS A 73 -3.73 -4.06 -10.58
N ARG A 74 -4.56 -5.10 -10.52
CA ARG A 74 -4.13 -6.47 -10.20
C ARG A 74 -3.00 -6.97 -11.10
N SER A 75 -3.08 -6.72 -12.40
CA SER A 75 -2.05 -7.15 -13.35
C SER A 75 -0.71 -6.43 -13.10
N ALA A 76 -0.73 -5.14 -12.81
CA ALA A 76 0.48 -4.39 -12.44
C ALA A 76 1.09 -4.92 -11.13
N MET A 77 0.28 -5.26 -10.12
CA MET A 77 0.74 -5.89 -8.88
C MET A 77 1.35 -7.27 -9.13
N ARG A 78 0.74 -8.06 -10.03
CA ARG A 78 1.28 -9.36 -10.45
C ARG A 78 2.64 -9.22 -11.14
N VAL A 79 2.80 -8.21 -11.99
CA VAL A 79 4.08 -7.90 -12.65
C VAL A 79 5.12 -7.44 -11.64
N ALA A 80 4.74 -6.65 -10.63
CA ALA A 80 5.66 -6.29 -9.55
C ALA A 80 6.24 -7.51 -8.84
N ALA A 81 5.40 -8.49 -8.53
CA ALA A 81 5.83 -9.74 -7.91
C ALA A 81 6.77 -10.55 -8.81
N LEU A 82 6.51 -10.56 -10.12
CA LEU A 82 7.36 -11.25 -11.11
C LEU A 82 8.71 -10.58 -11.32
N SER A 83 8.73 -9.24 -11.35
CA SER A 83 9.94 -8.47 -11.66
C SER A 83 10.74 -8.06 -10.41
N GLY A 84 10.24 -8.36 -9.22
CA GLY A 84 10.87 -7.94 -7.97
C GLY A 84 10.82 -6.43 -7.76
N ALA A 85 9.75 -5.76 -8.18
CA ALA A 85 9.52 -4.36 -7.88
C ALA A 85 9.05 -4.22 -6.43
N GLY A 86 9.89 -3.66 -5.56
CA GLY A 86 9.62 -3.50 -4.13
C GLY A 86 8.62 -2.40 -3.80
N THR A 87 7.48 -2.37 -4.48
CA THR A 87 6.43 -1.37 -4.29
C THR A 87 5.57 -1.70 -3.07
N ILE A 88 5.19 -0.68 -2.30
CA ILE A 88 4.26 -0.81 -1.18
C ILE A 88 2.86 -0.39 -1.64
N TYR A 89 1.94 -1.34 -1.65
CA TYR A 89 0.54 -1.14 -2.00
C TYR A 89 -0.28 -0.94 -0.73
N VAL A 90 -0.78 0.28 -0.50
CA VAL A 90 -1.61 0.62 0.65
C VAL A 90 -3.08 0.51 0.23
N MET A 91 -3.70 -0.61 0.59
CA MET A 91 -5.07 -0.95 0.19
C MET A 91 -5.99 -0.81 1.39
N THR A 92 -6.70 0.32 1.45
CA THR A 92 -7.61 0.63 2.57
C THR A 92 -9.04 0.17 2.29
N HIS A 93 -9.95 0.35 3.26
CA HIS A 93 -11.35 -0.07 3.13
C HIS A 93 -11.46 -1.57 2.84
N ASP A 94 -10.82 -2.36 3.70
CA ASP A 94 -10.46 -3.76 3.46
C ASP A 94 -11.60 -4.78 3.65
N SER A 95 -12.78 -4.35 4.08
CA SER A 95 -13.83 -5.27 4.51
C SER A 95 -15.23 -4.67 4.41
N ILE A 96 -16.22 -5.38 4.90
CA ILE A 96 -17.63 -4.91 5.02
C ILE A 96 -17.77 -3.67 5.92
N GLY A 97 -16.76 -3.33 6.71
CA GLY A 97 -16.73 -2.14 7.57
C GLY A 97 -16.55 -0.81 6.85
N VAL A 98 -16.72 -0.75 5.53
CA VAL A 98 -16.62 0.49 4.75
C VAL A 98 -17.79 1.45 4.95
N GLY A 99 -18.92 0.98 5.50
CA GLY A 99 -20.09 1.80 5.79
C GLY A 99 -21.06 1.88 4.59
N GLU A 100 -21.59 3.08 4.34
CA GLU A 100 -22.64 3.33 3.34
C GLU A 100 -22.22 3.16 1.88
N ASP A 101 -20.93 3.01 1.59
CA ASP A 101 -20.44 2.75 0.23
C ASP A 101 -21.03 1.44 -0.37
N GLY A 102 -21.39 0.50 0.49
CA GLY A 102 -22.13 -0.70 0.13
C GLY A 102 -21.32 -1.78 -0.59
N PRO A 103 -22.00 -2.78 -1.19
CA PRO A 103 -21.37 -3.99 -1.72
C PRO A 103 -20.32 -3.76 -2.81
N THR A 104 -20.48 -2.69 -3.59
CA THR A 104 -19.51 -2.35 -4.66
C THR A 104 -18.12 -1.97 -4.13
N HIS A 105 -18.02 -1.70 -2.82
CA HIS A 105 -16.78 -1.26 -2.16
C HIS A 105 -16.30 -2.26 -1.09
N GLN A 106 -16.94 -3.42 -0.98
CA GLN A 106 -16.70 -4.44 0.05
C GLN A 106 -15.90 -5.61 -0.52
N PRO A 107 -14.55 -5.64 -0.35
CA PRO A 107 -13.74 -6.75 -0.83
C PRO A 107 -14.01 -8.01 0.01
N ILE A 108 -14.09 -9.17 -0.66
CA ILE A 108 -14.33 -10.48 -0.02
C ILE A 108 -13.21 -11.46 -0.39
N GLU A 109 -13.03 -11.74 -1.68
CA GLU A 109 -12.06 -12.71 -2.21
C GLU A 109 -10.63 -12.16 -2.30
N HIS A 110 -10.45 -10.85 -2.16
CA HIS A 110 -9.18 -10.15 -2.42
C HIS A 110 -8.03 -10.65 -1.53
N LEU A 111 -8.27 -10.81 -0.22
CA LEU A 111 -7.24 -11.31 0.70
C LEU A 111 -6.69 -12.68 0.26
N ALA A 112 -7.57 -13.64 0.03
CA ALA A 112 -7.18 -14.99 -0.39
C ALA A 112 -6.45 -14.94 -1.73
N SER A 113 -6.96 -14.14 -2.65
CA SER A 113 -6.43 -13.94 -3.98
C SER A 113 -5.01 -13.35 -4.01
N TYR A 114 -4.75 -12.33 -3.19
CA TYR A 114 -3.40 -11.75 -3.08
C TYR A 114 -2.44 -12.63 -2.27
N ARG A 115 -2.92 -13.37 -1.27
CA ARG A 115 -2.12 -14.38 -0.57
C ARG A 115 -1.68 -15.52 -1.47
N ALA A 116 -2.48 -15.87 -2.47
CA ALA A 116 -2.14 -16.87 -3.47
C ALA A 116 -1.14 -16.39 -4.54
N MET A 117 -0.83 -15.07 -4.58
CA MET A 117 0.07 -14.50 -5.58
C MET A 117 1.54 -14.75 -5.21
N PRO A 118 2.29 -15.57 -5.96
CA PRO A 118 3.69 -15.83 -5.66
C PRO A 118 4.53 -14.55 -5.69
N GLY A 119 5.40 -14.39 -4.70
CA GLY A 119 6.28 -13.22 -4.59
C GLY A 119 5.66 -11.97 -3.98
N MET A 120 4.34 -11.93 -3.79
CA MET A 120 3.65 -10.84 -3.09
C MET A 120 3.61 -11.11 -1.60
N LEU A 121 4.00 -10.12 -0.79
CA LEU A 121 3.78 -10.15 0.65
C LEU A 121 2.45 -9.47 0.96
N MET A 122 1.50 -10.24 1.51
CA MET A 122 0.17 -9.75 1.86
C MET A 122 0.01 -9.68 3.38
N MET A 123 -0.19 -8.49 3.92
CA MET A 123 -0.37 -8.27 5.35
C MET A 123 -1.69 -7.55 5.64
N ARG A 124 -2.31 -7.93 6.76
CA ARG A 124 -3.53 -7.31 7.27
C ARG A 124 -3.38 -7.09 8.78
N PRO A 125 -2.75 -5.97 9.19
CA PRO A 125 -2.57 -5.66 10.59
C PRO A 125 -3.90 -5.37 11.27
N ALA A 126 -4.03 -5.79 12.54
CA ALA A 126 -5.26 -5.67 13.32
C ALA A 126 -5.42 -4.30 13.99
N ASP A 127 -4.32 -3.60 14.25
CA ASP A 127 -4.31 -2.31 14.93
C ASP A 127 -3.11 -1.41 14.54
N GLY A 128 -2.95 -0.29 15.23
CA GLY A 128 -1.89 0.68 14.96
C GLY A 128 -0.49 0.13 15.25
N ASN A 129 -0.32 -0.70 16.28
CA ASN A 129 0.96 -1.31 16.62
C ASN A 129 1.40 -2.29 15.54
N GLU A 130 0.49 -3.18 15.14
CA GLU A 130 0.74 -4.12 14.04
C GLU A 130 0.94 -3.40 12.70
N THR A 131 0.20 -2.30 12.45
CA THR A 131 0.38 -1.46 11.25
C THR A 131 1.79 -0.90 11.19
N MET A 132 2.33 -0.43 12.31
CA MET A 132 3.72 0.08 12.37
C MET A 132 4.73 -1.03 12.06
N GLY A 133 4.53 -2.23 12.60
CA GLY A 133 5.34 -3.40 12.29
C GLY A 133 5.24 -3.80 10.80
N ALA A 134 4.02 -3.78 10.24
CA ALA A 134 3.78 -4.09 8.84
C ALA A 134 4.48 -3.09 7.90
N TYR A 135 4.46 -1.81 8.19
CA TYR A 135 5.23 -0.81 7.43
C TYR A 135 6.74 -1.02 7.53
N LYS A 136 7.26 -1.41 8.70
CA LYS A 136 8.68 -1.77 8.83
C LYS A 136 9.05 -2.91 7.89
N ILE A 137 8.28 -4.00 7.91
CA ILE A 137 8.47 -5.15 7.02
C ILE A 137 8.32 -4.74 5.55
N ALA A 138 7.36 -3.87 5.22
CA ALA A 138 7.15 -3.40 3.86
C ALA A 138 8.36 -2.59 3.33
N VAL A 139 8.95 -1.74 4.16
CA VAL A 139 10.15 -0.97 3.82
C VAL A 139 11.37 -1.89 3.64
N GLU A 140 11.53 -2.87 4.53
CA GLU A 140 12.58 -3.91 4.40
C GLU A 140 12.34 -4.78 3.14
N GLY A 141 11.08 -5.12 2.87
CA GLY A 141 10.66 -5.82 1.66
C GLY A 141 11.00 -5.04 0.39
N ALA A 142 10.75 -3.74 0.38
CA ALA A 142 11.08 -2.87 -0.75
C ALA A 142 12.59 -2.89 -1.06
N ALA A 143 13.43 -2.79 -0.03
CA ALA A 143 14.88 -2.89 -0.19
C ALA A 143 15.33 -4.26 -0.73
N ASN A 144 14.60 -5.32 -0.42
CA ASN A 144 14.84 -6.69 -0.86
C ASN A 144 14.07 -7.07 -2.14
N LYS A 145 13.58 -6.10 -2.90
CA LYS A 145 12.86 -6.28 -4.17
C LYS A 145 11.58 -7.14 -4.04
N ARG A 146 10.91 -7.05 -2.89
CA ARG A 146 9.69 -7.78 -2.61
C ARG A 146 8.51 -6.82 -2.47
N PRO A 147 7.52 -6.85 -3.36
CA PRO A 147 6.32 -6.01 -3.23
C PRO A 147 5.48 -6.45 -2.04
N THR A 148 4.89 -5.46 -1.39
CA THR A 148 4.06 -5.68 -0.20
C THR A 148 2.71 -5.03 -0.36
N THR A 149 1.65 -5.77 -0.04
CA THR A 149 0.27 -5.25 0.04
C THR A 149 -0.16 -5.17 1.50
N LEU A 150 -0.56 -3.98 1.94
CA LEU A 150 -1.13 -3.71 3.25
C LEU A 150 -2.64 -3.55 3.11
N ALA A 151 -3.44 -4.48 3.63
CA ALA A 151 -4.88 -4.32 3.75
C ALA A 151 -5.20 -3.64 5.08
N LEU A 152 -5.80 -2.44 5.01
CA LEU A 152 -6.08 -1.60 6.17
C LEU A 152 -7.57 -1.31 6.26
N SER A 153 -8.11 -1.31 7.48
CA SER A 153 -9.52 -0.98 7.74
C SER A 153 -9.83 0.50 7.46
N ARG A 154 -11.10 0.79 7.11
CA ARG A 154 -11.61 2.16 7.09
C ARG A 154 -11.87 2.67 8.49
N GLN A 155 -12.50 1.84 9.31
CA GLN A 155 -12.88 2.19 10.67
C GLN A 155 -11.66 2.30 11.58
N VAL A 156 -11.78 3.19 12.57
CA VAL A 156 -10.81 3.28 13.65
C VAL A 156 -10.92 2.03 14.53
N VAL A 157 -9.78 1.44 14.85
CA VAL A 157 -9.69 0.29 15.74
C VAL A 157 -8.82 0.66 16.96
N PRO A 158 -9.15 0.17 18.16
CA PRO A 158 -8.30 0.39 19.34
C PRO A 158 -7.03 -0.45 19.23
N ASN A 159 -5.94 0.02 19.82
CA ASN A 159 -4.77 -0.81 20.02
C ASN A 159 -5.10 -1.91 21.03
N LEU A 160 -4.81 -3.15 20.69
CA LEU A 160 -5.11 -4.31 21.50
C LEU A 160 -4.04 -4.53 22.58
N ALA A 161 -4.45 -5.02 23.73
CA ALA A 161 -3.51 -5.42 24.78
C ALA A 161 -2.63 -6.58 24.28
N GLY A 162 -1.32 -6.42 24.40
CA GLY A 162 -0.34 -7.43 23.95
C GLY A 162 0.15 -7.29 22.52
N THR A 163 -0.43 -6.40 21.72
CA THR A 163 0.17 -6.06 20.40
C THR A 163 1.36 -5.12 20.59
N THR A 164 2.46 -5.41 19.92
CA THR A 164 3.64 -4.54 19.89
C THR A 164 4.14 -4.41 18.46
N LYS A 165 4.91 -3.35 18.20
CA LYS A 165 5.53 -3.14 16.88
C LYS A 165 6.56 -4.23 16.53
N GLU A 166 7.10 -4.91 17.53
CA GLU A 166 8.03 -6.05 17.39
C GLU A 166 7.30 -7.38 17.25
N GLY A 167 6.10 -7.46 17.80
CA GLY A 167 5.29 -8.67 17.88
C GLY A 167 4.31 -8.85 16.74
N LEU A 168 4.66 -8.40 15.53
CA LEU A 168 3.85 -8.72 14.37
C LEU A 168 3.72 -10.24 14.27
N SER A 169 2.55 -10.74 14.54
CA SER A 169 2.30 -12.17 14.57
C SER A 169 2.63 -12.80 13.21
N LEU A 170 3.43 -13.85 13.21
CA LEU A 170 3.73 -14.68 12.04
C LEU A 170 2.47 -15.29 11.39
N ILE A 171 1.30 -15.11 12.00
CA ILE A 171 0.00 -15.55 11.49
C ILE A 171 -0.37 -14.88 10.16
N HIS A 172 0.27 -13.76 9.83
CA HIS A 172 -0.02 -12.99 8.61
C HIS A 172 0.94 -13.24 7.44
N ILE A 173 1.84 -14.16 7.60
CA ILE A 173 2.80 -14.54 6.52
C ILE A 173 2.28 -15.72 5.71
#